data_e8c30d710be61bbd881d56894960956d
#
_entry.id   e8c30d710be61bbd881d56894960956d
#
_cell.length_a   1.000
_cell.length_b   1.000
_cell.length_c   1.000
_cell.angle_alpha   90.00
_cell.angle_beta   90.00
_cell.angle_gamma   90.00
#
_symmetry.space_group_name_H-M   'P 1'
#
loop_
_entity.id
_entity.type
_entity.pdbx_description
1 polymer ?
#
loop_
_entity_poly.entity_id
_entity_poly.type
_entity_poly.pdbx_seq_one_letter_code
_entity_poly.pdbx_strand_id
1 'polypeptide(L)'
;MGSIIEYFAIYGLHGFKDVKIEFTTPYSILLSENGQGKTTILKTIDAALSGNVKKLKEISFSSIEIKFRKLRNPISILKNDLEYEWESRAYEHIKNKIDDESLSDVLDMISKHSSYKQLQTSVTNYYQNKYYETQTKSAISHLRISAGKNYPFSSMALRELFEERDSVALKKQNLSFFNSIRENFPLKTLYLPTYRRIEDLISSIKDDDGLTGNEHIRFGMSDVEAKLESIKKEILTSCNDSMSRINGEILNRLVKGLTVTTEDRKIITKNRDSLMLVLNRFGRSLSADDKALIIDKVKSEEDFNSPKNEVLVYFLSKMYDAFLEQREKDNALSKFAFICSKYFVNKGMTYDETTLEVFITCNDTGNEIKFEQLSSGEKQIVSLFSKLILEKNRGYFVLFDEPELSLSVEWQRLLLPDVVDSESCEMLIAMTHSPFIISNMVDYTSDLKSYFLEKREQ
;
A
#
# COMPACT_ATOMS: atom_id res chain seq x y z
N MET A 1 8.27 20.63 0.96
CA MET A 1 6.91 20.61 1.57
C MET A 1 7.06 20.53 3.08
N GLY A 2 6.20 21.16 3.87
CA GLY A 2 6.24 21.02 5.33
C GLY A 2 5.49 19.77 5.78
N SER A 3 5.81 19.25 6.98
CA SER A 3 5.09 18.12 7.59
C SER A 3 3.58 18.41 7.73
N ILE A 4 2.70 17.43 7.53
CA ILE A 4 1.25 17.53 7.74
C ILE A 4 0.93 17.62 9.24
N ILE A 5 1.69 16.88 10.06
CA ILE A 5 1.59 16.86 11.51
C ILE A 5 2.61 17.88 12.06
N GLU A 6 2.20 18.67 13.04
CA GLU A 6 3.07 19.57 13.78
C GLU A 6 3.76 18.83 14.92
N TYR A 7 2.97 18.10 15.73
CA TYR A 7 3.50 17.17 16.74
C TYR A 7 2.53 16.01 17.02
N PHE A 8 3.11 14.95 17.56
CA PHE A 8 2.42 13.79 18.10
C PHE A 8 2.89 13.56 19.54
N ALA A 9 2.00 13.61 20.50
CA ALA A 9 2.31 13.39 21.92
C ALA A 9 1.60 12.18 22.48
N ILE A 10 2.32 11.42 23.32
CA ILE A 10 1.84 10.27 24.07
C ILE A 10 2.13 10.56 25.55
N TYR A 11 1.10 10.62 26.36
CA TYR A 11 1.21 10.84 27.79
C TYR A 11 0.98 9.52 28.54
N GLY A 12 1.74 9.31 29.59
CA GLY A 12 1.65 8.12 30.44
C GLY A 12 2.03 6.81 29.73
N LEU A 13 2.94 6.85 28.75
CA LEU A 13 3.43 5.65 28.07
C LEU A 13 4.09 4.73 29.10
N HIS A 14 3.66 3.45 29.15
CA HIS A 14 4.03 2.47 30.18
C HIS A 14 3.78 2.94 31.63
N GLY A 15 2.88 3.91 31.82
CA GLY A 15 2.50 4.48 33.13
C GLY A 15 3.43 5.57 33.67
N PHE A 16 4.55 5.87 33.01
CA PHE A 16 5.55 6.80 33.57
C PHE A 16 6.27 7.72 32.60
N LYS A 17 6.13 7.54 31.29
CA LYS A 17 6.82 8.35 30.26
C LYS A 17 5.85 9.21 29.48
N ASP A 18 6.22 10.46 29.29
CA ASP A 18 5.55 11.38 28.38
C ASP A 18 6.50 11.70 27.21
N VAL A 19 5.98 11.56 25.99
CA VAL A 19 6.77 11.73 24.75
C VAL A 19 6.04 12.70 23.85
N LYS A 20 6.73 13.74 23.36
CA LYS A 20 6.19 14.70 22.38
C LYS A 20 7.15 14.83 21.21
N ILE A 21 6.83 14.21 20.08
CA ILE A 21 7.61 14.27 18.85
C ILE A 21 7.13 15.44 17.99
N GLU A 22 8.00 16.40 17.73
CA GLU A 22 7.73 17.55 16.89
C GLU A 22 8.24 17.33 15.47
N PHE A 23 7.42 17.63 14.48
CA PHE A 23 7.72 17.45 13.06
C PHE A 23 8.02 18.80 12.41
N THR A 24 9.26 19.24 12.49
CA THR A 24 9.73 20.47 11.81
C THR A 24 9.83 20.23 10.30
N THR A 25 10.20 19.02 9.90
CA THR A 25 10.34 18.54 8.53
C THR A 25 9.48 17.29 8.30
N PRO A 26 9.24 16.88 7.05
CA PRO A 26 8.49 15.64 6.79
C PRO A 26 9.27 14.37 7.14
N TYR A 27 10.58 14.46 7.32
CA TYR A 27 11.44 13.33 7.65
C TYR A 27 12.05 13.52 9.04
N SER A 28 12.09 12.45 9.83
CA SER A 28 12.65 12.45 11.19
C SER A 28 13.38 11.14 11.45
N ILE A 29 14.66 11.22 11.75
CA ILE A 29 15.49 10.09 12.15
C ILE A 29 15.80 10.26 13.62
N LEU A 30 15.28 9.36 14.46
CA LEU A 30 15.41 9.44 15.91
C LEU A 30 16.43 8.42 16.41
N LEU A 31 17.58 8.94 16.81
CA LEU A 31 18.58 8.13 17.48
C LEU A 31 18.11 7.77 18.89
N SER A 32 18.27 6.51 19.27
CA SER A 32 17.80 6.05 20.58
C SER A 32 18.45 4.76 21.01
N GLU A 33 18.72 4.63 22.31
CA GLU A 33 19.21 3.41 22.92
C GLU A 33 18.11 2.34 23.04
N ASN A 34 18.52 1.10 23.32
CA ASN A 34 17.58 0.02 23.58
C ASN A 34 16.78 0.27 24.86
N GLY A 35 15.53 -0.18 24.90
CA GLY A 35 14.66 -0.03 26.07
C GLY A 35 13.98 1.35 26.22
N GLN A 36 14.18 2.29 25.29
CA GLN A 36 13.56 3.60 25.35
C GLN A 36 12.07 3.63 24.90
N GLY A 37 11.57 2.52 24.36
CA GLY A 37 10.16 2.41 23.95
C GLY A 37 9.94 2.70 22.46
N LYS A 38 10.99 2.67 21.62
CA LYS A 38 10.93 2.88 20.16
C LYS A 38 9.72 2.22 19.49
N THR A 39 9.69 0.89 19.59
CA THR A 39 8.65 0.06 19.00
C THR A 39 7.25 0.45 19.47
N THR A 40 7.11 0.74 20.77
CA THR A 40 5.80 1.11 21.33
C THR A 40 5.34 2.47 20.83
N ILE A 41 6.25 3.44 20.74
CA ILE A 41 5.95 4.77 20.18
C ILE A 41 5.50 4.65 18.72
N LEU A 42 6.26 3.94 17.87
CA LEU A 42 5.89 3.76 16.45
C LEU A 42 4.57 3.01 16.29
N LYS A 43 4.34 1.96 17.09
CA LYS A 43 3.06 1.24 17.10
C LYS A 43 1.88 2.12 17.53
N THR A 44 2.11 3.03 18.48
CA THR A 44 1.08 3.97 18.93
C THR A 44 0.73 4.96 17.83
N ILE A 45 1.75 5.51 17.14
CA ILE A 45 1.56 6.40 15.99
C ILE A 45 0.80 5.68 14.87
N ASP A 46 1.24 4.47 14.49
CA ASP A 46 0.56 3.66 13.47
C ASP A 46 -0.89 3.39 13.83
N ALA A 47 -1.15 2.88 15.04
CA ALA A 47 -2.50 2.53 15.47
C ALA A 47 -3.44 3.74 15.59
N ALA A 48 -2.93 4.90 16.03
CA ALA A 48 -3.71 6.11 16.12
C ALA A 48 -4.07 6.66 14.74
N LEU A 49 -3.09 6.80 13.85
CA LEU A 49 -3.29 7.37 12.51
C LEU A 49 -4.06 6.44 11.57
N SER A 50 -3.89 5.12 11.69
CA SER A 50 -4.66 4.13 10.94
C SER A 50 -6.08 3.91 11.50
N GLY A 51 -6.38 4.42 12.70
CA GLY A 51 -7.66 4.22 13.37
C GLY A 51 -7.84 2.81 13.94
N ASN A 52 -6.74 2.09 14.20
CA ASN A 52 -6.79 0.73 14.75
C ASN A 52 -6.99 0.75 16.28
N VAL A 53 -8.26 0.83 16.70
CA VAL A 53 -8.65 0.87 18.10
C VAL A 53 -8.20 -0.38 18.86
N LYS A 54 -8.23 -1.58 18.25
CA LYS A 54 -7.79 -2.83 18.88
C LYS A 54 -6.33 -2.75 19.31
N LYS A 55 -5.44 -2.35 18.41
CA LYS A 55 -4.02 -2.16 18.73
C LYS A 55 -3.80 -1.08 19.80
N LEU A 56 -4.57 0.03 19.75
CA LEU A 56 -4.47 1.08 20.76
C LEU A 56 -4.88 0.57 22.16
N LYS A 57 -5.87 -0.30 22.26
CA LYS A 57 -6.26 -0.93 23.53
C LYS A 57 -5.15 -1.79 24.15
N GLU A 58 -4.30 -2.40 23.36
CA GLU A 58 -3.19 -3.24 23.83
C GLU A 58 -2.02 -2.42 24.37
N ILE A 59 -1.90 -1.13 24.00
CA ILE A 59 -0.80 -0.25 24.39
C ILE A 59 -1.15 0.47 25.69
N SER A 60 -0.22 0.50 26.66
CA SER A 60 -0.39 1.23 27.93
C SER A 60 -0.02 2.70 27.73
N PHE A 61 -1.00 3.60 27.81
CA PHE A 61 -0.85 5.06 27.80
C PHE A 61 -2.04 5.72 28.53
N SER A 62 -1.92 7.00 28.87
CA SER A 62 -3.03 7.77 29.47
C SER A 62 -3.82 8.54 28.42
N SER A 63 -3.12 9.28 27.55
CA SER A 63 -3.71 10.04 26.45
C SER A 63 -2.79 10.17 25.26
N ILE A 64 -3.38 10.37 24.08
CA ILE A 64 -2.68 10.71 22.84
C ILE A 64 -3.18 12.07 22.39
N GLU A 65 -2.27 12.93 21.93
CA GLU A 65 -2.58 14.23 21.37
C GLU A 65 -1.87 14.40 20.03
N ILE A 66 -2.62 14.86 19.01
CA ILE A 66 -2.10 15.09 17.66
C ILE A 66 -2.43 16.50 17.25
N LYS A 67 -1.44 17.25 16.80
CA LYS A 67 -1.59 18.58 16.22
C LYS A 67 -1.32 18.53 14.73
N PHE A 68 -2.36 18.74 13.94
CA PHE A 68 -2.23 18.94 12.50
C PHE A 68 -1.99 20.41 12.19
N ARG A 69 -1.10 20.74 11.23
CA ARG A 69 -0.82 22.14 10.85
C ARG A 69 -2.06 22.90 10.36
N LYS A 70 -3.03 22.19 9.77
CA LYS A 70 -4.29 22.78 9.29
C LYS A 70 -5.28 23.15 10.40
N LEU A 71 -5.15 22.54 11.58
CA LEU A 71 -6.06 22.76 12.70
C LEU A 71 -5.51 23.81 13.66
N ARG A 72 -6.40 24.64 14.24
CA ARG A 72 -6.01 25.60 15.29
C ARG A 72 -5.66 24.92 16.61
N ASN A 73 -6.42 23.92 16.99
CA ASN A 73 -6.27 23.19 18.25
C ASN A 73 -5.81 21.75 17.98
N PRO A 74 -5.05 21.13 18.90
CA PRO A 74 -4.76 19.72 18.83
C PRO A 74 -6.05 18.91 19.06
N ILE A 75 -6.05 17.68 18.55
CA ILE A 75 -7.04 16.66 18.83
C ILE A 75 -6.48 15.67 19.84
N SER A 76 -7.26 15.20 20.78
CA SER A 76 -6.82 14.27 21.83
C SER A 76 -7.82 13.17 22.07
N ILE A 77 -7.31 12.03 22.55
CA ILE A 77 -8.09 10.88 23.00
C ILE A 77 -7.51 10.33 24.29
N LEU A 78 -8.37 10.04 25.27
CA LEU A 78 -7.99 9.38 26.51
C LEU A 78 -8.04 7.86 26.32
N LYS A 79 -7.19 7.12 27.02
CA LYS A 79 -7.21 5.64 27.02
C LYS A 79 -8.56 5.08 27.43
N ASN A 80 -9.14 5.63 28.50
CA ASN A 80 -10.44 5.23 29.02
C ASN A 80 -11.58 5.45 28.02
N ASP A 81 -11.40 6.37 27.06
CA ASP A 81 -12.38 6.60 26.02
C ASP A 81 -12.39 5.50 24.94
N LEU A 82 -11.31 4.70 24.84
CA LEU A 82 -11.23 3.54 23.96
C LEU A 82 -11.88 2.30 24.55
N GLU A 83 -12.02 2.24 25.88
CA GLU A 83 -12.64 1.12 26.56
C GLU A 83 -14.15 1.27 26.47
N TYR A 84 -14.74 0.45 25.61
CA TYR A 84 -16.17 0.31 25.45
C TYR A 84 -16.56 -1.09 25.95
N GLU A 85 -17.37 -1.15 27.00
CA GLU A 85 -18.00 -2.38 27.46
C GLU A 85 -19.45 -2.40 27.01
N TRP A 86 -19.81 -3.42 26.24
CA TRP A 86 -21.17 -3.72 25.87
C TRP A 86 -21.83 -4.44 27.06
N GLU A 87 -22.75 -3.76 27.74
CA GLU A 87 -23.41 -4.31 28.95
C GLU A 87 -24.86 -4.76 28.69
N SER A 88 -25.36 -4.61 27.47
CA SER A 88 -26.77 -4.89 27.18
C SER A 88 -27.08 -6.38 27.10
N ARG A 89 -28.34 -6.71 27.37
CA ARG A 89 -28.87 -8.06 27.12
C ARG A 89 -28.75 -8.48 25.65
N ALA A 90 -28.78 -7.53 24.73
CA ALA A 90 -28.60 -7.74 23.30
C ALA A 90 -27.18 -8.21 22.99
N TYR A 91 -26.15 -7.61 23.61
CA TYR A 91 -24.77 -8.03 23.50
C TYR A 91 -24.57 -9.48 23.99
N GLU A 92 -25.00 -9.77 25.21
CA GLU A 92 -24.91 -11.13 25.77
C GLU A 92 -25.68 -12.16 24.93
N HIS A 93 -26.84 -11.78 24.37
CA HIS A 93 -27.61 -12.65 23.50
C HIS A 93 -26.84 -12.99 22.21
N ILE A 94 -26.16 -12.00 21.58
CA ILE A 94 -25.37 -12.20 20.36
C ILE A 94 -24.11 -13.00 20.69
N LYS A 95 -23.37 -12.63 21.73
CA LYS A 95 -22.15 -13.30 22.20
C LYS A 95 -22.37 -14.79 22.46
N ASN A 96 -23.49 -15.16 23.04
CA ASN A 96 -23.84 -16.57 23.32
C ASN A 96 -24.27 -17.35 22.05
N LYS A 97 -24.40 -16.72 20.87
CA LYS A 97 -24.87 -17.34 19.64
C LYS A 97 -23.80 -17.49 18.56
N ILE A 98 -22.69 -16.78 18.71
CA ILE A 98 -21.61 -16.73 17.73
C ILE A 98 -20.26 -16.83 18.43
N ASP A 99 -19.23 -17.22 17.68
CA ASP A 99 -17.84 -17.25 18.15
C ASP A 99 -17.29 -15.82 18.35
N ASP A 100 -16.21 -15.73 19.13
CA ASP A 100 -15.59 -14.44 19.47
C ASP A 100 -15.10 -13.66 18.23
N GLU A 101 -14.67 -14.36 17.17
CA GLU A 101 -14.25 -13.77 15.91
C GLU A 101 -15.44 -13.12 15.19
N SER A 102 -16.53 -13.88 15.00
CA SER A 102 -17.77 -13.34 14.41
C SER A 102 -18.37 -12.22 15.25
N LEU A 103 -18.24 -12.27 16.58
CA LEU A 103 -18.67 -11.20 17.45
C LEU A 103 -17.87 -9.92 17.20
N SER A 104 -16.56 -10.04 17.10
CA SER A 104 -15.67 -8.91 16.77
C SER A 104 -16.06 -8.26 15.44
N ASP A 105 -16.32 -9.08 14.40
CA ASP A 105 -16.71 -8.60 13.09
C ASP A 105 -18.07 -7.90 13.09
N VAL A 106 -19.05 -8.46 13.80
CA VAL A 106 -20.38 -7.85 13.94
C VAL A 106 -20.29 -6.51 14.66
N LEU A 107 -19.50 -6.41 15.74
CA LEU A 107 -19.30 -5.16 16.46
C LEU A 107 -18.58 -4.11 15.61
N ASP A 108 -17.61 -4.53 14.80
CA ASP A 108 -16.92 -3.66 13.85
C ASP A 108 -17.89 -3.15 12.75
N MET A 109 -18.76 -4.01 12.22
CA MET A 109 -19.82 -3.59 11.29
C MET A 109 -20.79 -2.59 11.94
N ILE A 110 -21.19 -2.82 13.21
CA ILE A 110 -22.05 -1.88 13.95
C ILE A 110 -21.39 -0.50 14.05
N SER A 111 -20.08 -0.46 14.27
CA SER A 111 -19.33 0.79 14.36
C SER A 111 -19.19 1.54 13.03
N LYS A 112 -19.11 0.80 11.92
CA LYS A 112 -18.85 1.36 10.58
C LYS A 112 -20.09 1.90 9.86
N HIS A 113 -21.28 1.38 10.16
CA HIS A 113 -22.49 1.74 9.43
C HIS A 113 -23.27 2.85 10.12
N SER A 114 -23.69 3.87 9.37
CA SER A 114 -24.51 4.97 9.84
C SER A 114 -26.02 4.64 9.84
N SER A 115 -26.45 3.59 9.12
CA SER A 115 -27.84 3.18 9.00
C SER A 115 -28.02 1.71 9.33
N TYR A 116 -29.04 1.40 10.14
CA TYR A 116 -29.40 0.02 10.49
C TYR A 116 -29.66 -0.87 9.27
N LYS A 117 -30.26 -0.32 8.20
CA LYS A 117 -30.53 -1.05 6.95
C LYS A 117 -29.24 -1.48 6.25
N GLN A 118 -28.22 -0.61 6.23
CA GLN A 118 -26.89 -0.93 5.69
C GLN A 118 -26.19 -1.99 6.53
N LEU A 119 -26.21 -1.83 7.86
CA LEU A 119 -25.69 -2.82 8.80
C LEU A 119 -26.33 -4.19 8.58
N GLN A 120 -27.65 -4.26 8.53
CA GLN A 120 -28.39 -5.50 8.34
C GLN A 120 -27.99 -6.21 7.03
N THR A 121 -27.81 -5.45 5.95
CA THR A 121 -27.34 -5.99 4.65
C THR A 121 -25.91 -6.54 4.78
N SER A 122 -25.01 -5.82 5.42
CA SER A 122 -23.61 -6.24 5.60
C SER A 122 -23.49 -7.49 6.47
N VAL A 123 -24.23 -7.55 7.59
CA VAL A 123 -24.27 -8.74 8.46
C VAL A 123 -24.88 -9.95 7.72
N THR A 124 -25.92 -9.73 6.91
CA THR A 124 -26.51 -10.77 6.08
C THR A 124 -25.51 -11.34 5.07
N ASN A 125 -24.82 -10.47 4.35
CA ASN A 125 -23.80 -10.86 3.37
C ASN A 125 -22.63 -11.60 4.02
N TYR A 126 -22.17 -11.13 5.19
CA TYR A 126 -21.10 -11.76 5.97
C TYR A 126 -21.45 -13.23 6.29
N TYR A 127 -22.64 -13.46 6.87
CA TYR A 127 -23.05 -14.84 7.21
C TYR A 127 -23.39 -15.70 6.00
N GLN A 128 -23.87 -15.11 4.90
CA GLN A 128 -24.04 -15.84 3.64
C GLN A 128 -22.69 -16.30 3.08
N ASN A 129 -21.69 -15.44 3.03
CA ASN A 129 -20.35 -15.80 2.57
C ASN A 129 -19.71 -16.86 3.48
N LYS A 130 -19.75 -16.68 4.80
CA LYS A 130 -19.24 -17.65 5.78
C LYS A 130 -19.95 -19.01 5.66
N TYR A 131 -21.24 -19.03 5.31
CA TYR A 131 -22.00 -20.25 5.04
C TYR A 131 -21.53 -20.97 3.77
N TYR A 132 -21.25 -20.27 2.68
CA TYR A 132 -20.73 -20.85 1.45
C TYR A 132 -19.32 -21.41 1.63
N GLU A 133 -18.47 -20.74 2.37
CA GLU A 133 -17.11 -21.20 2.68
C GLU A 133 -17.11 -22.48 3.55
N THR A 134 -18.05 -22.62 4.47
CA THR A 134 -18.19 -23.81 5.32
C THR A 134 -18.80 -25.02 4.61
N GLN A 135 -19.61 -24.84 3.58
CA GLN A 135 -20.11 -25.96 2.77
C GLN A 135 -19.02 -26.61 1.92
N THR A 136 -17.94 -25.92 1.59
CA THR A 136 -16.79 -26.45 0.86
C THR A 136 -15.79 -27.21 1.76
N LYS A 137 -15.88 -27.04 3.07
CA LYS A 137 -15.07 -27.78 4.07
C LYS A 137 -16.02 -28.58 4.97
N SER A 138 -16.15 -29.89 4.68
CA SER A 138 -16.99 -30.81 5.46
C SER A 138 -16.61 -30.78 6.95
N ALA A 139 -17.49 -30.34 7.76
CA ALA A 139 -17.68 -30.51 9.19
C ALA A 139 -17.75 -29.17 9.98
N ILE A 140 -18.94 -28.58 10.04
CA ILE A 140 -19.37 -27.93 11.29
C ILE A 140 -20.91 -27.96 11.35
N SER A 141 -21.43 -28.92 12.11
CA SER A 141 -22.86 -29.19 12.29
C SER A 141 -23.58 -28.27 13.30
N HIS A 142 -23.03 -27.12 13.66
CA HIS A 142 -23.56 -26.28 14.73
C HIS A 142 -24.16 -24.93 14.31
N LEU A 143 -24.03 -24.50 13.06
CA LEU A 143 -24.75 -23.33 12.58
C LEU A 143 -26.13 -23.72 12.03
N ARG A 144 -27.10 -24.00 12.92
CA ARG A 144 -28.52 -24.05 12.54
C ARG A 144 -28.98 -22.63 12.22
N ILE A 145 -28.80 -22.19 10.99
CA ILE A 145 -29.58 -21.10 10.43
C ILE A 145 -31.00 -21.65 10.25
N SER A 146 -31.90 -21.35 11.19
CA SER A 146 -33.31 -21.72 11.06
C SER A 146 -33.86 -21.08 9.80
N ALA A 147 -34.63 -21.84 9.03
CA ALA A 147 -35.28 -21.41 7.80
C ALA A 147 -35.94 -20.03 7.98
N GLY A 148 -35.49 -19.04 7.21
CA GLY A 148 -36.01 -17.66 7.26
C GLY A 148 -35.18 -16.64 8.06
N LYS A 149 -34.04 -17.01 8.66
CA LYS A 149 -33.12 -16.07 9.30
C LYS A 149 -31.79 -16.02 8.53
N ASN A 150 -31.35 -14.80 8.26
CA ASN A 150 -30.12 -14.56 7.48
C ASN A 150 -28.84 -14.61 8.33
N TYR A 151 -28.95 -14.74 9.68
CA TYR A 151 -27.85 -14.80 10.65
C TYR A 151 -28.30 -15.47 11.96
N PRO A 152 -27.38 -15.99 12.82
CA PRO A 152 -27.71 -16.91 13.93
C PRO A 152 -28.38 -16.26 15.16
N PHE A 153 -28.50 -14.94 15.23
CA PHE A 153 -29.12 -14.20 16.34
C PHE A 153 -30.35 -13.42 15.86
N SER A 154 -31.10 -12.78 16.80
CA SER A 154 -32.32 -12.07 16.44
C SER A 154 -32.02 -10.71 15.81
N SER A 155 -32.79 -10.31 14.80
CA SER A 155 -32.69 -8.97 14.20
C SER A 155 -33.04 -7.87 15.19
N MET A 156 -33.85 -8.20 16.22
CA MET A 156 -34.16 -7.29 17.32
C MET A 156 -32.91 -7.02 18.19
N ALA A 157 -32.13 -8.07 18.52
CA ALA A 157 -30.89 -7.89 19.27
C ALA A 157 -29.85 -7.08 18.48
N LEU A 158 -29.74 -7.33 17.15
CA LEU A 158 -28.86 -6.52 16.30
C LEU A 158 -29.28 -5.05 16.25
N ARG A 159 -30.59 -4.79 16.21
CA ARG A 159 -31.13 -3.44 16.21
C ARG A 159 -30.93 -2.75 17.57
N GLU A 160 -31.21 -3.45 18.66
CA GLU A 160 -30.99 -2.95 19.99
C GLU A 160 -29.52 -2.59 20.24
N LEU A 161 -28.61 -3.46 19.80
CA LEU A 161 -27.16 -3.20 19.85
C LEU A 161 -26.75 -2.00 18.98
N PHE A 162 -27.36 -1.84 17.81
CA PHE A 162 -27.12 -0.70 16.94
C PHE A 162 -27.65 0.61 17.55
N GLU A 163 -28.83 0.58 18.18
CA GLU A 163 -29.43 1.73 18.88
C GLU A 163 -28.66 2.04 20.18
N GLU A 164 -28.14 1.02 20.87
CA GLU A 164 -27.26 1.17 22.03
C GLU A 164 -25.98 1.93 21.65
N ARG A 165 -25.42 1.68 20.47
CA ARG A 165 -24.29 2.45 19.93
C ARG A 165 -24.60 3.95 19.87
N ASP A 166 -25.81 4.33 19.49
CA ASP A 166 -26.22 5.73 19.37
C ASP A 166 -26.59 6.34 20.74
N SER A 167 -27.07 5.52 21.70
CA SER A 167 -27.48 5.92 23.06
C SER A 167 -26.35 5.95 24.06
N VAL A 168 -25.47 4.97 23.96
CA VAL A 168 -24.16 4.99 24.61
C VAL A 168 -23.27 5.76 23.63
N ALA A 169 -23.32 7.07 23.69
CA ALA A 169 -22.40 7.87 22.93
C ALA A 169 -21.01 7.23 23.10
N LEU A 170 -20.55 6.44 22.08
CA LEU A 170 -19.14 6.40 21.77
C LEU A 170 -18.73 7.83 21.99
N LYS A 171 -18.15 8.15 23.17
CA LYS A 171 -18.11 9.53 23.66
C LYS A 171 -17.79 10.36 22.45
N LYS A 172 -18.60 11.34 22.10
CA LYS A 172 -18.52 12.14 20.86
C LYS A 172 -17.09 12.48 20.47
N GLN A 173 -16.19 12.43 21.42
CA GLN A 173 -14.74 12.60 21.31
C GLN A 173 -14.03 11.50 20.51
N ASN A 174 -14.36 10.21 20.61
CA ASN A 174 -13.66 9.15 19.87
C ASN A 174 -13.97 9.23 18.38
N LEU A 175 -15.25 9.37 18.04
CA LEU A 175 -15.66 9.58 16.65
C LEU A 175 -15.08 10.88 16.10
N SER A 176 -15.04 11.96 16.88
CA SER A 176 -14.46 13.23 16.45
C SER A 176 -12.94 13.12 16.26
N PHE A 177 -12.22 12.39 17.12
CA PHE A 177 -10.80 12.16 17.02
C PHE A 177 -10.43 11.42 15.71
N PHE A 178 -11.01 10.24 15.48
CA PHE A 178 -10.72 9.45 14.26
C PHE A 178 -11.26 10.10 12.98
N ASN A 179 -12.40 10.79 13.03
CA ASN A 179 -12.91 11.55 11.88
C ASN A 179 -11.97 12.72 11.56
N SER A 180 -11.49 13.44 12.57
CA SER A 180 -10.51 14.52 12.37
C SER A 180 -9.20 13.99 11.77
N ILE A 181 -8.75 12.79 12.15
CA ILE A 181 -7.59 12.15 11.52
C ILE A 181 -7.89 11.88 10.04
N ARG A 182 -9.03 11.23 9.71
CA ARG A 182 -9.39 10.91 8.32
C ARG A 182 -9.47 12.14 7.41
N GLU A 183 -9.98 13.25 7.94
CA GLU A 183 -10.12 14.50 7.20
C GLU A 183 -8.79 15.24 7.01
N ASN A 184 -7.88 15.17 7.97
CA ASN A 184 -6.67 15.98 7.99
C ASN A 184 -5.39 15.20 7.67
N PHE A 185 -5.44 13.86 7.67
CA PHE A 185 -4.32 12.99 7.37
C PHE A 185 -4.63 12.10 6.16
N PRO A 186 -4.26 12.52 4.94
CA PRO A 186 -4.58 11.80 3.71
C PRO A 186 -3.64 10.62 3.42
N LEU A 187 -2.54 10.50 4.18
CA LEU A 187 -1.52 9.47 3.97
C LEU A 187 -1.95 8.12 4.56
N LYS A 188 -1.42 7.05 3.99
CA LYS A 188 -1.47 5.73 4.62
C LYS A 188 -0.25 5.55 5.51
N THR A 189 -0.41 4.99 6.69
CA THR A 189 0.73 4.56 7.51
C THR A 189 1.30 3.25 6.98
N LEU A 190 2.61 3.18 6.87
CA LEU A 190 3.36 1.99 6.53
C LEU A 190 4.31 1.68 7.68
N TYR A 191 3.87 0.84 8.60
CA TYR A 191 4.70 0.41 9.72
C TYR A 191 5.58 -0.78 9.34
N LEU A 192 6.89 -0.59 9.48
CA LEU A 192 7.94 -1.55 9.20
C LEU A 192 8.58 -1.99 10.52
N PRO A 193 8.15 -3.12 11.10
CA PRO A 193 8.71 -3.63 12.35
C PRO A 193 10.12 -4.20 12.13
N THR A 194 10.86 -4.39 13.23
CA THR A 194 12.16 -5.07 13.22
C THR A 194 12.06 -6.46 12.58
N TYR A 195 12.99 -6.78 11.68
CA TYR A 195 12.99 -8.01 10.87
C TYR A 195 12.82 -9.31 11.68
N ARG A 196 13.44 -9.43 12.85
CA ARG A 196 13.33 -10.63 13.71
C ARG A 196 11.89 -10.95 14.14
N ARG A 197 11.05 -9.93 14.32
CA ARG A 197 9.62 -10.12 14.68
C ARG A 197 8.76 -10.54 13.50
N ILE A 198 9.24 -10.33 12.29
CA ILE A 198 8.51 -10.72 11.07
C ILE A 198 8.60 -12.23 10.85
N GLU A 199 9.77 -12.83 11.08
CA GLU A 199 9.94 -14.30 11.02
C GLU A 199 9.06 -15.01 12.08
N ASP A 200 8.95 -14.45 13.29
CA ASP A 200 8.08 -14.95 14.35
C ASP A 200 6.59 -14.78 14.01
N LEU A 201 6.20 -13.68 13.37
CA LEU A 201 4.84 -13.43 12.92
C LEU A 201 4.44 -14.34 11.74
N ILE A 202 5.34 -14.64 10.82
CA ILE A 202 5.07 -15.57 9.70
C ILE A 202 4.89 -16.99 10.21
N SER A 203 5.63 -17.41 11.24
CA SER A 203 5.48 -18.73 11.86
C SER A 203 4.15 -18.86 12.63
N SER A 204 3.63 -17.78 13.18
CA SER A 204 2.35 -17.75 13.93
C SER A 204 1.11 -17.49 13.05
N ILE A 205 1.27 -16.94 11.82
CA ILE A 205 0.17 -16.58 10.89
C ILE A 205 -0.20 -17.76 9.96
N LYS A 206 0.49 -18.90 10.02
CA LYS A 206 0.04 -20.09 9.27
C LYS A 206 -1.35 -20.59 9.67
N ASP A 207 -1.94 -20.07 10.74
CA ASP A 207 -3.22 -20.49 11.28
C ASP A 207 -4.33 -19.41 11.29
N ASP A 208 -4.10 -18.20 10.77
CA ASP A 208 -5.11 -17.11 10.85
C ASP A 208 -5.33 -16.44 9.47
N ASP A 209 -6.06 -17.11 8.60
CA ASP A 209 -6.67 -16.54 7.39
C ASP A 209 -7.92 -15.74 7.78
N GLY A 210 -7.76 -14.50 8.19
CA GLY A 210 -8.95 -13.68 8.45
C GLY A 210 -8.68 -12.25 8.93
N LEU A 211 -8.86 -11.31 8.00
CA LEU A 211 -9.36 -9.96 8.25
C LEU A 211 -8.50 -8.99 9.07
N THR A 212 -8.07 -7.99 8.41
CA THR A 212 -8.37 -6.55 8.65
C THR A 212 -7.40 -5.68 7.87
N GLY A 213 -7.87 -4.59 7.31
CA GLY A 213 -7.25 -3.64 6.41
C GLY A 213 -5.96 -2.92 6.84
N ASN A 214 -5.12 -3.56 7.61
CA ASN A 214 -3.74 -3.17 7.82
C ASN A 214 -2.85 -4.02 6.92
N GLU A 215 -2.36 -3.42 5.88
CA GLU A 215 -1.37 -4.03 5.00
C GLU A 215 -0.07 -4.25 5.77
N HIS A 216 -0.02 -5.37 6.53
CA HIS A 216 1.26 -5.90 6.99
C HIS A 216 2.03 -6.33 5.74
N ILE A 217 3.25 -5.84 5.58
CA ILE A 217 4.14 -6.36 4.56
C ILE A 217 4.37 -7.84 4.90
N ARG A 218 3.70 -8.72 4.16
CA ARG A 218 4.07 -10.12 4.11
C ARG A 218 5.35 -10.15 3.28
N PHE A 219 6.50 -10.42 3.89
CA PHE A 219 7.79 -10.48 3.19
C PHE A 219 7.94 -11.78 2.38
N GLY A 220 6.83 -12.37 1.94
CA GLY A 220 6.81 -13.47 0.99
C GLY A 220 7.14 -12.96 -0.41
N MET A 221 8.10 -13.60 -1.10
CA MET A 221 8.39 -13.26 -2.49
C MET A 221 7.20 -13.52 -3.41
N SER A 222 6.32 -14.44 -3.04
CA SER A 222 5.05 -14.70 -3.74
C SER A 222 4.16 -13.46 -3.90
N ASP A 223 4.13 -12.56 -2.91
CA ASP A 223 3.34 -11.34 -2.99
C ASP A 223 3.95 -10.34 -3.99
N VAL A 224 5.30 -10.27 -4.03
CA VAL A 224 6.02 -9.46 -5.01
C VAL A 224 5.79 -9.99 -6.42
N GLU A 225 5.93 -11.30 -6.64
CA GLU A 225 5.69 -11.94 -7.92
C GLU A 225 4.24 -11.77 -8.39
N ALA A 226 3.27 -11.97 -7.50
CA ALA A 226 1.86 -11.73 -7.79
C ALA A 226 1.59 -10.26 -8.17
N LYS A 227 2.28 -9.30 -7.52
CA LYS A 227 2.17 -7.89 -7.85
C LYS A 227 2.75 -7.56 -9.21
N LEU A 228 3.94 -8.09 -9.53
CA LEU A 228 4.58 -7.92 -10.85
C LEU A 228 3.68 -8.51 -11.96
N GLU A 229 3.14 -9.72 -11.75
CA GLU A 229 2.23 -10.33 -12.71
C GLU A 229 0.91 -9.57 -12.86
N SER A 230 0.37 -9.00 -11.78
CA SER A 230 -0.81 -8.12 -11.84
C SER A 230 -0.55 -6.89 -12.70
N ILE A 231 0.59 -6.21 -12.52
CA ILE A 231 0.96 -5.03 -13.32
C ILE A 231 1.15 -5.42 -14.79
N LYS A 232 1.84 -6.52 -15.07
CA LYS A 232 1.99 -7.08 -16.42
C LYS A 232 0.63 -7.32 -17.08
N LYS A 233 -0.27 -7.99 -16.38
CA LYS A 233 -1.64 -8.24 -16.87
C LYS A 233 -2.43 -6.96 -17.13
N GLU A 234 -2.31 -5.97 -16.25
CA GLU A 234 -2.95 -4.66 -16.45
C GLU A 234 -2.43 -3.95 -17.70
N ILE A 235 -1.11 -3.96 -17.93
CA ILE A 235 -0.50 -3.39 -19.15
C ILE A 235 -1.01 -4.12 -20.39
N LEU A 236 -1.02 -5.46 -20.38
CA LEU A 236 -1.48 -6.26 -21.49
C LEU A 236 -2.97 -6.05 -21.81
N THR A 237 -3.80 -5.97 -20.78
CA THR A 237 -5.23 -5.68 -20.96
C THR A 237 -5.41 -4.30 -21.56
N SER A 238 -4.72 -3.28 -21.04
CA SER A 238 -4.74 -1.92 -21.59
C SER A 238 -4.26 -1.87 -23.04
N CYS A 239 -3.24 -2.66 -23.41
CA CYS A 239 -2.81 -2.80 -24.82
C CYS A 239 -3.93 -3.32 -25.71
N ASN A 240 -4.61 -4.41 -25.30
CA ASN A 240 -5.68 -5.02 -26.07
C ASN A 240 -6.90 -4.08 -26.24
N ASP A 241 -7.28 -3.40 -25.17
CA ASP A 241 -8.37 -2.42 -25.19
C ASP A 241 -8.05 -1.24 -26.13
N SER A 242 -6.81 -0.73 -26.04
CA SER A 242 -6.35 0.34 -26.92
C SER A 242 -6.32 -0.11 -28.39
N MET A 243 -5.87 -1.32 -28.69
CA MET A 243 -5.89 -1.87 -30.04
C MET A 243 -7.31 -2.00 -30.60
N SER A 244 -8.25 -2.46 -29.78
CA SER A 244 -9.67 -2.57 -30.18
C SER A 244 -10.25 -1.18 -30.50
N ARG A 245 -9.93 -0.17 -29.68
CA ARG A 245 -10.33 1.24 -29.89
C ARG A 245 -9.72 1.79 -31.20
N ILE A 246 -8.41 1.63 -31.38
CA ILE A 246 -7.68 2.09 -32.56
C ILE A 246 -8.26 1.46 -33.85
N ASN A 247 -8.52 0.16 -33.85
CA ASN A 247 -9.12 -0.54 -34.99
C ASN A 247 -10.51 0.02 -35.34
N GLY A 248 -11.36 0.30 -34.33
CA GLY A 248 -12.67 0.93 -34.52
C GLY A 248 -12.57 2.35 -35.09
N GLU A 249 -11.61 3.14 -34.61
CA GLU A 249 -11.36 4.49 -35.12
C GLU A 249 -10.85 4.48 -36.57
N ILE A 250 -9.97 3.56 -36.92
CA ILE A 250 -9.46 3.41 -38.30
C ILE A 250 -10.59 3.05 -39.25
N LEU A 251 -11.42 2.06 -38.92
CA LEU A 251 -12.57 1.67 -39.73
C LEU A 251 -13.52 2.85 -39.98
N ASN A 252 -13.83 3.63 -38.93
CA ASN A 252 -14.67 4.81 -39.06
C ASN A 252 -14.06 5.88 -39.96
N ARG A 253 -12.74 6.12 -39.85
CA ARG A 253 -12.02 7.10 -40.67
C ARG A 253 -11.83 6.64 -42.11
N LEU A 254 -11.63 5.35 -42.37
CA LEU A 254 -11.60 4.82 -43.72
C LEU A 254 -12.91 5.07 -44.49
N VAL A 255 -14.06 5.00 -43.80
CA VAL A 255 -15.39 5.27 -44.40
C VAL A 255 -15.58 6.76 -44.63
N LYS A 256 -15.12 7.64 -43.71
CA LYS A 256 -15.36 9.09 -43.75
C LYS A 256 -14.28 9.90 -44.48
N GLY A 257 -13.19 9.27 -44.85
CA GLY A 257 -11.95 9.89 -45.35
C GLY A 257 -10.94 10.06 -44.24
N LEU A 258 -9.79 9.40 -44.41
CA LEU A 258 -8.69 9.47 -43.43
C LEU A 258 -7.77 10.63 -43.82
N THR A 259 -7.53 11.51 -42.86
CA THR A 259 -6.53 12.58 -42.98
C THR A 259 -5.55 12.47 -41.82
N VAL A 260 -4.26 12.48 -42.13
CA VAL A 260 -3.18 12.47 -41.15
C VAL A 260 -2.76 13.90 -40.88
N THR A 261 -2.67 14.26 -39.59
CA THR A 261 -2.22 15.58 -39.19
C THR A 261 -0.72 15.69 -39.20
N THR A 262 -0.19 16.91 -39.26
CA THR A 262 1.24 17.15 -39.09
C THR A 262 1.77 16.73 -37.72
N GLU A 263 0.89 16.72 -36.74
CA GLU A 263 1.16 16.25 -35.35
C GLU A 263 1.41 14.75 -35.32
N ASP A 264 0.53 13.94 -35.96
CA ASP A 264 0.69 12.47 -36.07
C ASP A 264 2.06 12.10 -36.65
N ARG A 265 2.48 12.81 -37.69
CA ARG A 265 3.80 12.60 -38.33
C ARG A 265 4.95 12.98 -37.43
N LYS A 266 4.84 14.11 -36.70
CA LYS A 266 5.88 14.57 -35.74
C LYS A 266 6.05 13.60 -34.60
N ILE A 267 4.98 13.05 -34.05
CA ILE A 267 5.03 12.05 -32.96
C ILE A 267 5.92 10.88 -33.38
N ILE A 268 5.69 10.32 -34.54
CA ILE A 268 6.45 9.15 -35.03
C ILE A 268 7.89 9.53 -35.36
N THR A 269 8.10 10.66 -36.04
CA THR A 269 9.44 11.09 -36.45
C THR A 269 10.35 11.35 -35.25
N LYS A 270 9.79 11.94 -34.20
CA LYS A 270 10.51 12.29 -32.96
C LYS A 270 10.86 11.07 -32.11
N ASN A 271 10.07 9.98 -32.23
CA ASN A 271 10.15 8.82 -31.35
C ASN A 271 10.48 7.52 -32.10
N ARG A 272 11.25 7.62 -33.21
CA ARG A 272 11.62 6.48 -34.05
C ARG A 272 12.32 5.35 -33.30
N ASP A 273 13.15 5.68 -32.32
CA ASP A 273 13.91 4.70 -31.52
C ASP A 273 13.00 3.82 -30.63
N SER A 274 11.88 4.38 -30.18
CA SER A 274 10.89 3.64 -29.36
C SER A 274 9.90 2.83 -30.21
N LEU A 275 9.89 3.00 -31.54
CA LEU A 275 8.88 2.39 -32.40
C LEU A 275 8.93 0.86 -32.42
N MET A 276 10.15 0.28 -32.34
CA MET A 276 10.30 -1.18 -32.28
C MET A 276 9.67 -1.73 -30.98
N LEU A 277 9.87 -1.03 -29.86
CA LEU A 277 9.25 -1.41 -28.59
C LEU A 277 7.71 -1.34 -28.66
N VAL A 278 7.17 -0.26 -29.25
CA VAL A 278 5.72 -0.10 -29.47
C VAL A 278 5.18 -1.24 -30.34
N LEU A 279 5.85 -1.56 -31.45
CA LEU A 279 5.46 -2.66 -32.33
C LEU A 279 5.56 -4.02 -31.65
N ASN A 280 6.56 -4.25 -30.81
CA ASN A 280 6.68 -5.50 -30.06
C ASN A 280 5.57 -5.66 -29.02
N ARG A 281 5.15 -4.56 -28.41
CA ARG A 281 4.11 -4.56 -27.36
C ARG A 281 2.70 -4.67 -27.94
N PHE A 282 2.37 -3.88 -28.93
CA PHE A 282 1.03 -3.77 -29.54
C PHE A 282 0.86 -4.67 -30.77
N GLY A 283 1.89 -4.85 -31.55
CA GLY A 283 1.89 -5.65 -32.79
C GLY A 283 2.28 -7.10 -32.57
N ARG A 284 1.75 -7.77 -31.55
CA ARG A 284 2.10 -9.18 -31.23
C ARG A 284 1.78 -10.17 -32.33
N SER A 285 0.76 -9.90 -33.15
CA SER A 285 0.37 -10.71 -34.31
C SER A 285 1.22 -10.43 -35.56
N LEU A 286 2.07 -9.39 -35.56
CA LEU A 286 2.95 -9.08 -36.67
C LEU A 286 4.21 -9.96 -36.61
N SER A 287 4.62 -10.47 -37.78
CA SER A 287 5.91 -11.18 -37.91
C SER A 287 7.09 -10.23 -37.70
N ALA A 288 8.28 -10.79 -37.42
CA ALA A 288 9.50 -9.99 -37.29
C ALA A 288 9.81 -9.23 -38.60
N ASP A 289 9.55 -9.85 -39.75
CA ASP A 289 9.77 -9.25 -41.08
C ASP A 289 8.78 -8.10 -41.31
N ASP A 290 7.52 -8.23 -40.96
CA ASP A 290 6.54 -7.13 -41.05
C ASP A 290 6.93 -5.94 -40.19
N LYS A 291 7.39 -6.18 -38.95
CA LYS A 291 7.88 -5.11 -38.08
C LYS A 291 9.09 -4.39 -38.66
N ALA A 292 10.04 -5.14 -39.22
CA ALA A 292 11.22 -4.58 -39.90
C ALA A 292 10.81 -3.72 -41.10
N LEU A 293 9.87 -4.20 -41.93
CA LEU A 293 9.31 -3.45 -43.04
C LEU A 293 8.64 -2.14 -42.64
N ILE A 294 7.87 -2.17 -41.53
CA ILE A 294 7.25 -0.96 -41.00
C ILE A 294 8.31 0.07 -40.60
N ILE A 295 9.35 -0.38 -39.90
CA ILE A 295 10.43 0.49 -39.46
C ILE A 295 11.21 1.09 -40.63
N ASP A 296 11.51 0.30 -41.65
CA ASP A 296 12.20 0.80 -42.84
C ASP A 296 11.38 1.87 -43.58
N LYS A 297 10.06 1.67 -43.69
CA LYS A 297 9.15 2.69 -44.24
C LYS A 297 9.11 3.99 -43.40
N VAL A 298 9.21 3.89 -42.07
CA VAL A 298 9.26 5.07 -41.18
C VAL A 298 10.62 5.78 -41.27
N LYS A 299 11.70 5.06 -41.58
CA LYS A 299 13.04 5.65 -41.77
C LYS A 299 13.17 6.38 -43.11
N SER A 300 12.50 5.91 -44.15
CA SER A 300 12.48 6.56 -45.47
C SER A 300 11.54 7.78 -45.43
N GLU A 301 12.09 9.00 -45.63
CA GLU A 301 11.25 10.22 -45.60
C GLU A 301 10.25 10.26 -46.77
N GLU A 302 10.61 9.72 -47.93
CA GLU A 302 9.75 9.67 -49.11
C GLU A 302 8.55 8.75 -48.86
N ASP A 303 8.80 7.55 -48.36
CA ASP A 303 7.75 6.58 -48.04
C ASP A 303 6.87 7.06 -46.91
N PHE A 304 7.45 7.61 -45.85
CA PHE A 304 6.72 8.10 -44.68
C PHE A 304 5.77 9.25 -45.01
N ASN A 305 6.14 10.13 -45.97
CA ASN A 305 5.32 11.25 -46.40
C ASN A 305 4.35 10.92 -47.52
N SER A 306 4.43 9.71 -48.09
CA SER A 306 3.54 9.27 -49.17
C SER A 306 2.07 9.19 -48.69
N PRO A 307 1.09 9.67 -49.50
CA PRO A 307 -0.32 9.50 -49.22
C PRO A 307 -0.76 8.04 -49.05
N LYS A 308 -0.03 7.10 -49.66
CA LYS A 308 -0.30 5.65 -49.53
C LYS A 308 -0.10 5.12 -48.11
N ASN A 309 0.72 5.81 -47.32
CA ASN A 309 1.08 5.37 -45.96
C ASN A 309 0.34 6.15 -44.86
N GLU A 310 -0.66 6.96 -45.17
CA GLU A 310 -1.41 7.74 -44.18
C GLU A 310 -2.08 6.87 -43.13
N VAL A 311 -2.66 5.72 -43.52
CA VAL A 311 -3.27 4.77 -42.59
C VAL A 311 -2.22 4.23 -41.63
N LEU A 312 -1.02 3.89 -42.13
CA LEU A 312 0.08 3.40 -41.30
C LEU A 312 0.57 4.46 -40.31
N VAL A 313 0.76 5.69 -40.77
CA VAL A 313 1.18 6.81 -39.90
C VAL A 313 0.17 7.07 -38.80
N TYR A 314 -1.11 7.12 -39.17
CA TYR A 314 -2.18 7.29 -38.18
C TYR A 314 -2.19 6.15 -37.15
N PHE A 315 -2.11 4.90 -37.64
CA PHE A 315 -2.09 3.72 -36.76
C PHE A 315 -0.94 3.77 -35.77
N LEU A 316 0.27 4.05 -36.26
CA LEU A 316 1.48 4.15 -35.44
C LEU A 316 1.40 5.29 -34.41
N SER A 317 0.85 6.46 -34.81
CA SER A 317 0.66 7.57 -33.87
C SER A 317 -0.27 7.19 -32.73
N LYS A 318 -1.38 6.50 -33.01
CA LYS A 318 -2.32 6.05 -31.99
C LYS A 318 -1.76 4.92 -31.10
N MET A 319 -0.97 4.01 -31.68
CA MET A 319 -0.23 3.02 -30.88
C MET A 319 0.75 3.70 -29.94
N TYR A 320 1.44 4.74 -30.39
CA TYR A 320 2.39 5.49 -29.58
C TYR A 320 1.68 6.27 -28.45
N ASP A 321 0.54 6.91 -28.74
CA ASP A 321 -0.30 7.56 -27.72
C ASP A 321 -0.69 6.54 -26.63
N ALA A 322 -1.17 5.36 -27.02
CA ALA A 322 -1.53 4.28 -26.11
C ALA A 322 -0.33 3.73 -25.30
N PHE A 323 0.86 3.71 -25.91
CA PHE A 323 2.11 3.36 -25.22
C PHE A 323 2.46 4.39 -24.14
N LEU A 324 2.30 5.68 -24.43
CA LEU A 324 2.55 6.75 -23.46
C LEU A 324 1.61 6.66 -22.24
N GLU A 325 0.36 6.23 -22.40
CA GLU A 325 -0.58 5.99 -21.29
C GLU A 325 -0.07 4.94 -20.29
N GLN A 326 0.82 4.04 -20.73
CA GLN A 326 1.39 2.97 -19.90
C GLN A 326 2.75 3.32 -19.29
N ARG A 327 3.36 4.43 -19.74
CA ARG A 327 4.73 4.83 -19.39
C ARG A 327 4.96 4.95 -17.88
N GLU A 328 3.94 5.37 -17.13
CA GLU A 328 4.02 5.47 -15.67
C GLU A 328 4.29 4.10 -15.01
N LYS A 329 3.63 3.03 -15.51
CA LYS A 329 3.84 1.66 -15.01
C LYS A 329 5.21 1.13 -15.39
N ASP A 330 5.67 1.38 -16.64
CA ASP A 330 7.00 1.01 -17.07
C ASP A 330 8.09 1.70 -16.25
N ASN A 331 7.93 2.99 -16.01
CA ASN A 331 8.85 3.75 -15.17
C ASN A 331 8.90 3.20 -13.73
N ALA A 332 7.75 2.80 -13.17
CA ALA A 332 7.71 2.19 -11.84
C ALA A 332 8.45 0.84 -11.80
N LEU A 333 8.27 -0.03 -12.81
CA LEU A 333 8.98 -1.30 -12.91
C LEU A 333 10.48 -1.10 -13.11
N SER A 334 10.88 -0.18 -13.99
CA SER A 334 12.28 0.20 -14.20
C SER A 334 12.92 0.75 -12.92
N LYS A 335 12.25 1.66 -12.23
CA LYS A 335 12.72 2.26 -10.97
C LYS A 335 12.86 1.21 -9.88
N PHE A 336 11.89 0.30 -9.77
CA PHE A 336 11.94 -0.82 -8.84
C PHE A 336 13.16 -1.71 -9.10
N ALA A 337 13.35 -2.16 -10.34
CA ALA A 337 14.49 -3.00 -10.72
C ALA A 337 15.83 -2.29 -10.47
N PHE A 338 15.93 -1.01 -10.83
CA PHE A 338 17.13 -0.19 -10.62
C PHE A 338 17.49 -0.04 -9.14
N ILE A 339 16.50 0.31 -8.29
CA ILE A 339 16.75 0.49 -6.85
C ILE A 339 17.14 -0.83 -6.21
N CYS A 340 16.42 -1.93 -6.47
CA CYS A 340 16.76 -3.24 -5.90
C CYS A 340 18.18 -3.69 -6.30
N SER A 341 18.61 -3.41 -7.55
CA SER A 341 19.95 -3.77 -8.02
C SER A 341 21.08 -3.09 -7.25
N LYS A 342 20.87 -1.91 -6.65
CA LYS A 342 21.88 -1.23 -5.81
C LYS A 342 22.29 -2.05 -4.58
N TYR A 343 21.39 -2.93 -4.11
CA TYR A 343 21.57 -3.74 -2.92
C TYR A 343 22.08 -5.16 -3.21
N PHE A 344 22.15 -5.53 -4.49
CA PHE A 344 22.59 -6.87 -4.85
C PHE A 344 24.10 -6.92 -5.03
N VAL A 345 24.70 -8.00 -4.53
CA VAL A 345 26.10 -8.31 -4.75
C VAL A 345 26.17 -9.43 -5.77
N ASN A 346 26.92 -9.19 -6.85
CA ASN A 346 27.10 -10.13 -7.96
C ASN A 346 25.81 -10.58 -8.68
N LYS A 347 24.77 -9.79 -8.54
CA LYS A 347 23.46 -9.98 -9.19
C LYS A 347 22.94 -8.65 -9.69
N GLY A 348 22.05 -8.70 -10.69
CA GLY A 348 21.34 -7.53 -11.19
C GLY A 348 19.85 -7.85 -11.36
N MET A 349 18.99 -6.91 -11.03
CA MET A 349 17.57 -6.98 -11.37
C MET A 349 17.31 -6.09 -12.58
N THR A 350 16.65 -6.63 -13.57
CA THR A 350 16.39 -5.95 -14.84
C THR A 350 14.91 -6.03 -15.18
N TYR A 351 14.37 -4.94 -15.72
CA TYR A 351 13.05 -4.91 -16.31
C TYR A 351 13.17 -4.91 -17.84
N ASP A 352 12.57 -5.87 -18.51
CA ASP A 352 12.45 -5.91 -19.96
C ASP A 352 11.10 -5.31 -20.39
N GLU A 353 11.18 -4.12 -20.98
CA GLU A 353 10.00 -3.40 -21.48
C GLU A 353 9.27 -4.14 -22.62
N THR A 354 9.92 -5.11 -23.29
CA THR A 354 9.32 -5.88 -24.39
C THR A 354 8.47 -7.02 -23.86
N THR A 355 9.02 -7.82 -22.93
CA THR A 355 8.33 -8.97 -22.34
C THR A 355 7.49 -8.56 -21.14
N LEU A 356 7.70 -7.36 -20.61
CA LEU A 356 7.08 -6.83 -19.37
C LEU A 356 7.47 -7.67 -18.14
N GLU A 357 8.67 -8.20 -18.14
CA GLU A 357 9.16 -9.07 -17.07
C GLU A 357 10.27 -8.43 -16.27
N VAL A 358 10.24 -8.65 -14.97
CA VAL A 358 11.34 -8.31 -14.07
C VAL A 358 12.02 -9.62 -13.68
N PHE A 359 13.29 -9.72 -13.94
CA PHE A 359 14.10 -10.89 -13.66
C PHE A 359 15.42 -10.54 -12.98
N ILE A 360 16.01 -11.49 -12.30
CA ILE A 360 17.26 -11.34 -11.59
C ILE A 360 18.28 -12.24 -12.27
N THR A 361 19.46 -11.71 -12.58
CA THR A 361 20.56 -12.47 -13.18
C THR A 361 21.82 -12.42 -12.33
N CYS A 362 22.57 -13.53 -12.35
CA CYS A 362 23.92 -13.58 -11.80
C CYS A 362 24.88 -12.91 -12.79
N ASN A 363 25.67 -11.94 -12.30
CA ASN A 363 26.60 -11.19 -13.16
C ASN A 363 27.72 -12.06 -13.73
N ASP A 364 28.16 -13.11 -12.97
CA ASP A 364 29.24 -13.98 -13.41
C ASP A 364 28.83 -15.01 -14.45
N THR A 365 27.62 -15.56 -14.30
CA THR A 365 27.16 -16.72 -15.12
C THR A 365 26.09 -16.34 -16.12
N GLY A 366 25.45 -15.18 -15.98
CA GLY A 366 24.26 -14.79 -16.75
C GLY A 366 23.01 -15.60 -16.47
N ASN A 367 23.06 -16.55 -15.54
CA ASN A 367 21.91 -17.38 -15.20
C ASN A 367 20.87 -16.60 -14.42
N GLU A 368 19.60 -16.91 -14.69
CA GLU A 368 18.47 -16.36 -13.97
C GLU A 368 18.41 -16.92 -12.53
N ILE A 369 18.09 -16.06 -11.58
CA ILE A 369 17.92 -16.35 -10.17
C ILE A 369 16.46 -16.11 -9.79
N LYS A 370 15.82 -17.08 -9.17
CA LYS A 370 14.44 -16.92 -8.69
C LYS A 370 14.37 -16.04 -7.44
N PHE A 371 13.25 -15.35 -7.24
CA PHE A 371 13.06 -14.48 -6.06
C PHE A 371 13.19 -15.24 -4.73
N GLU A 372 12.78 -16.51 -4.67
CA GLU A 372 12.92 -17.34 -3.46
C GLU A 372 14.38 -17.62 -3.08
N GLN A 373 15.31 -17.55 -4.02
CA GLN A 373 16.73 -17.79 -3.81
C GLN A 373 17.51 -16.59 -3.28
N LEU A 374 16.83 -15.43 -3.15
CA LEU A 374 17.41 -14.24 -2.54
C LEU A 374 17.68 -14.47 -1.05
N SER A 375 18.73 -13.84 -0.54
CA SER A 375 19.02 -13.79 0.90
C SER A 375 17.93 -13.05 1.67
N SER A 376 17.87 -13.21 2.99
CA SER A 376 16.86 -12.54 3.82
C SER A 376 16.88 -11.01 3.69
N GLY A 377 18.08 -10.41 3.70
CA GLY A 377 18.21 -8.96 3.51
C GLY A 377 17.77 -8.51 2.10
N GLU A 378 18.13 -9.25 1.04
CA GLU A 378 17.67 -8.95 -0.32
C GLU A 378 16.15 -9.04 -0.43
N LYS A 379 15.52 -10.07 0.17
CA LYS A 379 14.06 -10.21 0.24
C LYS A 379 13.40 -9.04 0.94
N GLN A 380 13.99 -8.57 2.04
CA GLN A 380 13.51 -7.40 2.77
C GLN A 380 13.51 -6.14 1.88
N ILE A 381 14.61 -5.88 1.18
CA ILE A 381 14.74 -4.75 0.25
C ILE A 381 13.73 -4.85 -0.88
N VAL A 382 13.64 -6.01 -1.53
CA VAL A 382 12.71 -6.24 -2.64
C VAL A 382 11.25 -6.04 -2.20
N SER A 383 10.85 -6.59 -1.05
CA SER A 383 9.49 -6.42 -0.50
C SER A 383 9.19 -4.97 -0.15
N LEU A 384 10.13 -4.26 0.47
CA LEU A 384 9.99 -2.85 0.83
C LEU A 384 9.75 -1.99 -0.41
N PHE A 385 10.63 -2.08 -1.41
CA PHE A 385 10.52 -1.26 -2.61
C PHE A 385 9.40 -1.69 -3.54
N SER A 386 8.99 -2.96 -3.54
CA SER A 386 7.75 -3.40 -4.19
C SER A 386 6.54 -2.64 -3.63
N LYS A 387 6.47 -2.50 -2.31
CA LYS A 387 5.39 -1.75 -1.65
C LYS A 387 5.43 -0.25 -1.99
N LEU A 388 6.60 0.36 -1.88
CA LEU A 388 6.77 1.79 -2.08
C LEU A 388 6.64 2.23 -3.54
N ILE A 389 7.06 1.39 -4.51
CA ILE A 389 7.16 1.80 -5.91
C ILE A 389 6.04 1.21 -6.78
N LEU A 390 5.67 -0.07 -6.55
CA LEU A 390 4.72 -0.76 -7.42
C LEU A 390 3.27 -0.63 -7.00
N GLU A 391 2.99 -0.17 -5.77
CA GLU A 391 1.62 0.10 -5.36
C GLU A 391 1.20 1.52 -5.74
N LYS A 392 0.15 1.64 -6.54
CA LYS A 392 -0.50 2.91 -6.88
C LYS A 392 -1.33 3.40 -5.71
N ASN A 393 -0.71 3.79 -4.63
CA ASN A 393 -1.41 4.33 -3.48
C ASN A 393 -1.13 5.83 -3.30
N ARG A 394 -1.99 6.47 -2.50
CA ARG A 394 -1.72 7.78 -1.92
C ARG A 394 -0.39 7.69 -1.16
N GLY A 395 0.29 8.82 -0.99
CA GLY A 395 1.57 8.86 -0.30
C GLY A 395 1.57 8.14 1.06
N TYR A 396 2.73 7.62 1.43
CA TYR A 396 2.92 6.91 2.69
C TYR A 396 3.55 7.79 3.76
N PHE A 397 3.10 7.60 4.99
CA PHE A 397 3.86 7.91 6.19
C PHE A 397 4.58 6.63 6.64
N VAL A 398 5.86 6.56 6.36
CA VAL A 398 6.70 5.40 6.68
C VAL A 398 7.16 5.48 8.14
N LEU A 399 6.88 4.45 8.91
CA LEU A 399 7.28 4.27 10.30
C LEU A 399 8.25 3.09 10.38
N PHE A 400 9.54 3.37 10.54
CA PHE A 400 10.60 2.38 10.43
C PHE A 400 11.24 2.10 11.80
N ASP A 401 11.12 0.86 12.28
CA ASP A 401 11.65 0.40 13.55
C ASP A 401 12.95 -0.39 13.31
N GLU A 402 14.09 0.17 13.72
CA GLU A 402 15.42 -0.40 13.57
C GLU A 402 15.73 -0.84 12.12
N PRO A 403 15.68 0.09 11.14
CA PRO A 403 15.86 -0.24 9.71
C PRO A 403 17.22 -0.86 9.38
N GLU A 404 18.22 -0.72 10.26
CA GLU A 404 19.58 -1.26 10.10
C GLU A 404 19.69 -2.77 10.27
N LEU A 405 18.72 -3.41 10.91
CA LEU A 405 18.84 -4.83 11.23
C LEU A 405 18.86 -5.70 9.96
N SER A 406 19.79 -6.64 9.97
CA SER A 406 20.07 -7.57 8.85
C SER A 406 20.66 -6.92 7.59
N LEU A 407 21.06 -5.63 7.66
CA LEU A 407 21.66 -4.91 6.54
C LEU A 407 23.15 -4.67 6.75
N SER A 408 23.94 -4.78 5.67
CA SER A 408 25.35 -4.37 5.67
C SER A 408 25.45 -2.84 5.86
N VAL A 409 26.63 -2.37 6.28
CA VAL A 409 26.86 -0.92 6.47
C VAL A 409 26.63 -0.13 5.19
N GLU A 410 27.02 -0.69 4.05
CA GLU A 410 26.79 -0.09 2.73
C GLU A 410 25.30 0.08 2.44
N TRP A 411 24.51 -0.95 2.72
CA TRP A 411 23.05 -0.91 2.51
C TRP A 411 22.35 0.05 3.47
N GLN A 412 22.81 0.11 4.73
CA GLN A 412 22.28 1.07 5.70
C GLN A 412 22.39 2.51 5.18
N ARG A 413 23.52 2.87 4.56
CA ARG A 413 23.73 4.22 4.02
C ARG A 413 22.81 4.58 2.86
N LEU A 414 22.34 3.61 2.11
CA LEU A 414 21.47 3.81 0.95
C LEU A 414 19.99 3.82 1.32
N LEU A 415 19.61 3.11 2.39
CA LEU A 415 18.21 2.74 2.63
C LEU A 415 17.26 3.94 2.78
N LEU A 416 17.54 4.82 3.75
CA LEU A 416 16.62 5.95 4.00
C LEU A 416 16.59 6.96 2.85
N PRO A 417 17.73 7.32 2.23
CA PRO A 417 17.72 8.11 0.99
C PRO A 417 16.85 7.48 -0.11
N ASP A 418 17.02 6.19 -0.41
CA ASP A 418 16.24 5.50 -1.45
C ASP A 418 14.74 5.39 -1.10
N VAL A 419 14.39 5.27 0.19
CA VAL A 419 12.99 5.31 0.66
C VAL A 419 12.37 6.68 0.39
N VAL A 420 13.08 7.76 0.71
CA VAL A 420 12.62 9.13 0.46
C VAL A 420 12.50 9.39 -1.05
N ASP A 421 13.47 8.94 -1.84
CA ASP A 421 13.48 9.09 -3.29
C ASP A 421 12.45 8.19 -4.01
N SER A 422 11.76 7.32 -3.29
CA SER A 422 10.70 6.46 -3.88
C SER A 422 9.50 7.25 -4.42
N GLU A 423 9.35 8.54 -4.06
CA GLU A 423 8.23 9.43 -4.37
C GLU A 423 6.92 9.10 -3.66
N SER A 424 6.79 7.90 -3.13
CA SER A 424 5.63 7.47 -2.35
C SER A 424 5.79 7.77 -0.85
N CYS A 425 7.00 8.05 -0.37
CA CYS A 425 7.27 8.42 1.00
C CYS A 425 7.11 9.93 1.19
N GLU A 426 5.94 10.37 1.65
CA GLU A 426 5.69 11.80 1.94
C GLU A 426 6.12 12.21 3.35
N MET A 427 6.09 11.27 4.29
CA MET A 427 6.58 11.45 5.65
C MET A 427 7.34 10.20 6.11
N LEU A 428 8.37 10.39 6.94
CA LEU A 428 9.18 9.31 7.50
C LEU A 428 9.49 9.57 8.97
N ILE A 429 9.30 8.55 9.81
CA ILE A 429 10.01 8.41 11.09
C ILE A 429 10.81 7.13 11.03
N ALA A 430 12.12 7.21 11.21
CA ALA A 430 12.98 6.07 11.45
C ALA A 430 13.53 6.13 12.87
N MET A 431 13.35 5.08 13.66
CA MET A 431 13.96 4.94 14.98
C MET A 431 15.08 3.93 14.92
N THR A 432 16.30 4.36 15.22
CA THR A 432 17.52 3.61 14.98
C THR A 432 18.53 3.78 16.13
N HIS A 433 19.45 2.82 16.25
CA HIS A 433 20.65 2.95 17.07
C HIS A 433 21.93 2.98 16.22
N SER A 434 21.81 2.84 14.90
CA SER A 434 22.95 2.84 13.99
C SER A 434 23.24 4.25 13.44
N PRO A 435 24.44 4.78 13.64
CA PRO A 435 24.84 6.03 13.02
C PRO A 435 25.01 5.91 11.50
N PHE A 436 25.18 4.71 10.95
CA PHE A 436 25.40 4.50 9.52
C PHE A 436 24.15 4.71 8.68
N ILE A 437 22.96 4.51 9.26
CA ILE A 437 21.67 4.69 8.55
C ILE A 437 21.40 6.16 8.26
N ILE A 438 21.98 7.07 9.01
CA ILE A 438 21.79 8.52 8.85
C ILE A 438 22.31 8.99 7.50
N SER A 439 23.47 8.45 7.06
CA SER A 439 24.08 8.80 5.78
C SER A 439 24.20 10.33 5.58
N ASN A 440 23.55 10.85 4.54
CA ASN A 440 23.47 12.28 4.22
C ASN A 440 22.25 13.01 4.82
N MET A 441 21.51 12.33 5.71
CA MET A 441 20.25 12.85 6.30
C MET A 441 20.46 13.44 7.72
N VAL A 442 21.64 13.96 8.01
CA VAL A 442 21.99 14.52 9.33
C VAL A 442 21.02 15.64 9.78
N ASP A 443 20.58 16.48 8.85
CA ASP A 443 19.65 17.60 9.14
C ASP A 443 18.27 17.14 9.63
N TYR A 444 17.93 15.86 9.41
CA TYR A 444 16.67 15.24 9.84
C TYR A 444 16.84 14.39 11.12
N THR A 445 18.03 14.45 11.74
CA THR A 445 18.40 13.54 12.84
C THR A 445 18.35 14.26 14.19
N SER A 446 17.77 13.60 15.19
CA SER A 446 17.74 14.08 16.57
C SER A 446 17.78 12.92 17.55
N ASP A 447 18.10 13.19 18.83
CA ASP A 447 18.04 12.18 19.89
C ASP A 447 16.59 12.05 20.38
N LEU A 448 16.08 10.81 20.45
CA LEU A 448 14.75 10.53 20.99
C LEU A 448 14.59 11.05 22.44
N LYS A 449 15.68 11.07 23.22
CA LYS A 449 15.67 11.59 24.61
C LYS A 449 15.22 13.03 24.69
N SER A 450 15.48 13.86 23.68
CA SER A 450 15.09 15.26 23.64
C SER A 450 13.55 15.46 23.54
N TYR A 451 12.83 14.42 23.16
CA TYR A 451 11.37 14.42 23.05
C TYR A 451 10.63 13.87 24.27
N PHE A 452 11.37 13.39 25.30
CA PHE A 452 10.76 13.01 26.57
C PHE A 452 10.53 14.27 27.39
N LEU A 453 9.29 14.43 27.85
CA LEU A 453 8.92 15.52 28.74
C LEU A 453 9.34 15.17 30.16
N GLU A 454 10.00 16.09 30.85
CA GLU A 454 10.27 15.94 32.29
C GLU A 454 8.94 15.94 33.04
N LYS A 455 8.76 14.99 33.97
CA LYS A 455 7.58 15.01 34.86
C LYS A 455 7.61 16.34 35.60
N ARG A 456 6.58 17.15 35.40
CA ARG A 456 6.31 18.21 36.35
C ARG A 456 6.00 17.54 37.69
N GLU A 457 6.90 17.67 38.64
CA GLU A 457 6.62 17.36 40.04
C GLU A 457 5.34 18.12 40.43
N GLN A 458 4.28 17.36 40.70
CA GLN A 458 3.04 17.89 41.32
C GLN A 458 3.18 17.91 42.80
#